data_76144ba827099b46883df805e1df601c
#
_entry.id   76144ba827099b46883df805e1df601c
#
_cell.length_a   1.000
_cell.length_b   1.000
_cell.length_c   1.000
_cell.angle_alpha   90.00
_cell.angle_beta   90.00
_cell.angle_gamma   90.00
#
_symmetry.space_group_name_H-M   'P 1'
#
loop_
_entity.id
_entity.type
_entity.pdbx_description
1 polymer ?
#
loop_
_entity_poly.entity_id
_entity_poly.type
_entity_poly.pdbx_seq_one_letter_code
_entity_poly.pdbx_strand_id
1 'polypeptide(L)'
;MTTSLYETVLGTQYAQLAPAVQSFHRMAGRVRLHGEVETEPPDSRAARWLAWCIRTPRMPTQGPIHFALHATAREETWTRHFPRHTMRSTLTLHRGRIMERLGAVHLFFALEAQDGLLRMRLEALRFLGIPCPAWLRPTVLAEETGNGERLHFHVRASVPLLGLVAAYRGYLDLTTLELA
;
A
#
# COMPACT_ATOMS: atom_id res chain seq x y z
N MET A 1 20.14 10.86 10.92
CA MET A 1 18.71 10.62 10.61
C MET A 1 18.68 9.64 9.45
N THR A 2 17.99 8.52 9.61
CA THR A 2 17.93 7.49 8.54
C THR A 2 16.86 7.94 7.52
N THR A 3 17.25 8.13 6.28
CA THR A 3 16.33 8.47 5.17
C THR A 3 15.37 7.32 4.94
N SER A 4 14.07 7.59 4.82
CA SER A 4 13.07 6.55 4.55
C SER A 4 13.14 6.03 3.12
N LEU A 5 12.50 4.87 2.84
CA LEU A 5 12.43 4.32 1.49
C LEU A 5 11.79 5.33 0.51
N TYR A 6 10.74 6.01 0.96
CA TYR A 6 9.99 6.99 0.16
C TYR A 6 10.78 8.27 -0.09
N GLU A 7 11.48 8.78 0.92
CA GLU A 7 12.40 9.92 0.74
C GLU A 7 13.52 9.59 -0.25
N THR A 8 14.05 8.37 -0.19
CA THR A 8 15.11 7.92 -1.10
C THR A 8 14.62 7.87 -2.56
N VAL A 9 13.40 7.41 -2.80
CA VAL A 9 12.85 7.29 -4.17
C VAL A 9 12.38 8.65 -4.72
N LEU A 10 11.69 9.45 -3.90
CA LEU A 10 11.12 10.73 -4.33
C LEU A 10 12.16 11.88 -4.38
N GLY A 11 13.23 11.79 -3.60
CA GLY A 11 14.21 12.86 -3.51
C GLY A 11 13.56 14.20 -3.14
N THR A 12 13.80 15.24 -3.96
CA THR A 12 13.22 16.57 -3.74
C THR A 12 11.72 16.64 -3.84
N GLN A 13 11.06 15.71 -4.55
CA GLN A 13 9.60 15.66 -4.65
C GLN A 13 8.93 15.28 -3.30
N TYR A 14 9.65 14.65 -2.39
CA TYR A 14 9.11 14.29 -1.08
C TYR A 14 8.55 15.49 -0.30
N ALA A 15 9.14 16.66 -0.46
CA ALA A 15 8.66 17.90 0.17
C ALA A 15 7.30 18.38 -0.37
N GLN A 16 6.84 17.87 -1.52
CA GLN A 16 5.53 18.21 -2.11
C GLN A 16 4.38 17.39 -1.51
N LEU A 17 4.67 16.35 -0.70
CA LEU A 17 3.66 15.56 -0.02
C LEU A 17 2.99 16.34 1.10
N ALA A 18 1.74 16.02 1.40
CA ALA A 18 1.06 16.56 2.58
C ALA A 18 1.80 16.19 3.88
N PRO A 19 1.78 17.04 4.93
CA PRO A 19 2.51 16.79 6.17
C PRO A 19 2.21 15.43 6.81
N ALA A 20 0.96 14.99 6.83
CA ALA A 20 0.58 13.68 7.38
C ALA A 20 1.23 12.52 6.60
N VAL A 21 1.29 12.62 5.26
CA VAL A 21 1.95 11.61 4.41
C VAL A 21 3.46 11.58 4.69
N GLN A 22 4.09 12.77 4.79
CA GLN A 22 5.50 12.86 5.16
C GLN A 22 5.77 12.26 6.53
N SER A 23 4.95 12.62 7.53
CA SER A 23 5.09 12.12 8.91
C SER A 23 4.97 10.60 8.97
N PHE A 24 3.99 10.02 8.26
CA PHE A 24 3.80 8.58 8.21
C PHE A 24 5.02 7.85 7.60
N HIS A 25 5.50 8.30 6.45
CA HIS A 25 6.64 7.65 5.78
C HIS A 25 8.02 7.93 6.42
N ARG A 26 8.08 8.78 7.45
CA ARG A 26 9.27 8.97 8.30
C ARG A 26 9.27 8.13 9.56
N MET A 27 8.17 7.43 9.85
CA MET A 27 8.12 6.55 11.02
C MET A 27 9.16 5.45 10.90
N ALA A 28 9.87 5.17 12.00
CA ALA A 28 10.89 4.13 12.07
C ALA A 28 10.66 3.23 13.29
N GLY A 29 11.20 2.02 13.23
CA GLY A 29 11.00 1.03 14.29
C GLY A 29 9.65 0.33 14.18
N ARG A 30 9.06 0.01 15.34
CA ARG A 30 7.76 -0.65 15.42
C ARG A 30 6.72 0.35 15.89
N VAL A 31 5.70 0.54 15.07
CA VAL A 31 4.64 1.53 15.29
C VAL A 31 3.29 0.88 15.04
N ARG A 32 2.29 1.25 15.84
CA ARG A 32 0.89 0.89 15.61
C ARG A 32 0.07 2.16 15.43
N LEU A 33 -0.88 2.10 14.51
CA LEU A 33 -1.83 3.16 14.21
C LEU A 33 -3.23 2.56 14.08
N HIS A 34 -4.23 3.39 14.33
CA HIS A 34 -5.63 3.03 14.21
C HIS A 34 -6.32 3.94 13.20
N GLY A 35 -7.41 3.46 12.62
CA GLY A 35 -8.20 4.23 11.67
C GLY A 35 -9.46 3.48 11.27
N GLU A 36 -10.01 3.87 10.14
CA GLU A 36 -11.18 3.21 9.55
C GLU A 36 -10.91 2.83 8.11
N VAL A 37 -11.54 1.76 7.67
CA VAL A 37 -11.41 1.22 6.33
C VAL A 37 -12.72 0.69 5.80
N GLU A 38 -12.91 0.84 4.50
CA GLU A 38 -13.94 0.21 3.70
C GLU A 38 -13.28 -0.63 2.61
N THR A 39 -13.78 -1.85 2.38
CA THR A 39 -13.29 -2.78 1.36
C THR A 39 -14.39 -3.16 0.39
N GLU A 40 -14.05 -3.32 -0.89
CA GLU A 40 -14.95 -3.82 -1.93
C GLU A 40 -14.60 -5.28 -2.27
N PRO A 41 -15.60 -6.13 -2.60
CA PRO A 41 -15.35 -7.51 -2.98
C PRO A 41 -14.79 -7.60 -4.41
N PRO A 42 -14.02 -8.64 -4.75
CA PRO A 42 -13.62 -8.93 -6.12
C PRO A 42 -14.83 -9.20 -7.05
N ASP A 43 -14.75 -8.74 -8.31
CA ASP A 43 -15.86 -8.80 -9.27
C ASP A 43 -16.22 -10.21 -9.73
N SER A 44 -15.26 -11.14 -9.77
CA SER A 44 -15.45 -12.47 -10.33
C SER A 44 -14.88 -13.57 -9.43
N ARG A 45 -15.26 -14.82 -9.71
CA ARG A 45 -14.69 -15.99 -8.99
C ARG A 45 -13.19 -16.11 -9.21
N ALA A 46 -12.72 -15.83 -10.43
CA ALA A 46 -11.30 -15.83 -10.76
C ALA A 46 -10.54 -14.70 -10.06
N ALA A 47 -11.13 -13.48 -10.02
CA ALA A 47 -10.59 -12.37 -9.25
C ALA A 47 -10.52 -12.68 -7.75
N ARG A 48 -11.52 -13.36 -7.20
CA ARG A 48 -11.55 -13.80 -5.79
C ARG A 48 -10.48 -14.85 -5.49
N TRP A 49 -10.22 -15.77 -6.41
CA TRP A 49 -9.13 -16.72 -6.30
C TRP A 49 -7.77 -16.01 -6.31
N LEU A 50 -7.58 -15.06 -7.23
CA LEU A 50 -6.36 -14.25 -7.29
C LEU A 50 -6.17 -13.42 -6.01
N ALA A 51 -7.23 -12.78 -5.50
CA ALA A 51 -7.23 -12.06 -4.23
C ALA A 51 -6.80 -12.95 -3.06
N TRP A 52 -7.21 -14.24 -3.07
CA TRP A 52 -6.74 -15.23 -2.09
C TRP A 52 -5.24 -15.51 -2.22
N CYS A 53 -4.72 -15.68 -3.43
CA CYS A 53 -3.29 -15.91 -3.68
C CYS A 53 -2.41 -14.75 -3.20
N ILE A 54 -2.89 -13.52 -3.37
CA ILE A 54 -2.17 -12.31 -2.96
C ILE A 54 -2.56 -11.83 -1.55
N ARG A 55 -3.44 -12.56 -0.87
CA ARG A 55 -3.87 -12.29 0.52
C ARG A 55 -4.49 -10.91 0.72
N THR A 56 -5.31 -10.44 -0.23
CA THR A 56 -6.09 -9.21 -0.09
C THR A 56 -7.51 -9.49 0.44
N PRO A 57 -8.22 -8.49 1.01
CA PRO A 57 -9.61 -8.64 1.44
C PRO A 57 -10.51 -9.14 0.31
N ARG A 58 -11.42 -10.08 0.61
CA ARG A 58 -12.31 -10.73 -0.39
C ARG A 58 -13.80 -10.51 -0.10
N MET A 59 -14.09 -9.88 1.02
CA MET A 59 -15.45 -9.61 1.47
C MET A 59 -15.61 -8.11 1.65
N PRO A 60 -16.79 -7.55 1.36
CA PRO A 60 -17.09 -6.18 1.67
C PRO A 60 -17.12 -6.03 3.19
N THR A 61 -16.37 -5.09 3.72
CA THR A 61 -16.38 -4.76 5.15
C THR A 61 -16.16 -3.27 5.33
N GLN A 62 -16.74 -2.72 6.38
CA GLN A 62 -16.48 -1.39 6.87
C GLN A 62 -16.24 -1.47 8.39
N GLY A 63 -15.26 -0.71 8.88
CA GLY A 63 -14.97 -0.67 10.31
C GLY A 63 -13.52 -0.35 10.63
N PRO A 64 -13.10 -0.58 11.88
CA PRO A 64 -11.78 -0.22 12.33
C PRO A 64 -10.68 -0.99 11.59
N ILE A 65 -9.57 -0.30 11.30
CA ILE A 65 -8.32 -0.89 10.85
C ILE A 65 -7.25 -0.65 11.91
N HIS A 66 -6.49 -1.71 12.22
CA HIS A 66 -5.26 -1.60 12.99
C HIS A 66 -4.08 -1.82 12.05
N PHE A 67 -3.21 -0.85 12.01
CA PHE A 67 -2.03 -0.86 11.14
C PHE A 67 -0.78 -1.02 11.98
N ALA A 68 0.03 -2.03 11.70
CA ALA A 68 1.34 -2.22 12.33
C ALA A 68 2.44 -2.04 11.29
N LEU A 69 3.33 -1.11 11.55
CA LEU A 69 4.53 -0.82 10.77
C LEU A 69 5.74 -1.38 11.52
N HIS A 70 6.62 -2.05 10.79
CA HIS A 70 7.98 -2.30 11.22
C HIS A 70 8.94 -1.78 10.15
N ALA A 71 9.51 -0.61 10.39
CA ALA A 71 10.39 0.07 9.44
C ALA A 71 11.85 0.05 9.91
N THR A 72 12.72 -0.37 9.00
CA THR A 72 14.17 -0.32 9.10
C THR A 72 14.72 0.57 7.99
N ALA A 73 16.03 0.80 7.97
CA ALA A 73 16.67 1.57 6.89
C ALA A 73 16.56 0.94 5.49
N ARG A 74 16.22 -0.35 5.39
CA ARG A 74 16.23 -1.10 4.11
C ARG A 74 14.90 -1.75 3.75
N GLU A 75 14.02 -1.89 4.72
CA GLU A 75 12.78 -2.65 4.57
C GLU A 75 11.70 -2.10 5.49
N GLU A 76 10.48 -2.07 4.99
CA GLU A 76 9.28 -1.83 5.77
C GLU A 76 8.36 -3.03 5.67
N THR A 77 7.87 -3.51 6.80
CA THR A 77 6.80 -4.50 6.86
C THR A 77 5.52 -3.82 7.31
N TRP A 78 4.49 -3.93 6.50
CA TRP A 78 3.16 -3.38 6.75
C TRP A 78 2.19 -4.51 7.05
N THR A 79 1.58 -4.50 8.24
CA THR A 79 0.52 -5.43 8.60
C THR A 79 -0.76 -4.66 8.82
N ARG A 80 -1.76 -4.93 7.98
CA ARG A 80 -3.07 -4.28 8.00
C ARG A 80 -4.10 -5.29 8.52
N HIS A 81 -4.63 -5.03 9.71
CA HIS A 81 -5.69 -5.82 10.32
C HIS A 81 -7.03 -5.18 9.98
N PHE A 82 -7.66 -5.66 8.92
CA PHE A 82 -9.04 -5.34 8.55
C PHE A 82 -10.02 -6.04 9.50
N PRO A 83 -11.30 -5.66 9.58
CA PRO A 83 -12.26 -6.30 10.51
C PRO A 83 -12.37 -7.83 10.38
N ARG A 84 -12.11 -8.38 9.19
CA ARG A 84 -12.23 -9.83 8.90
C ARG A 84 -11.04 -10.43 8.17
N HIS A 85 -9.96 -9.69 8.04
CA HIS A 85 -8.81 -10.13 7.25
C HIS A 85 -7.52 -9.46 7.71
N THR A 86 -6.41 -10.17 7.66
CA THR A 86 -5.08 -9.60 7.87
C THR A 86 -4.27 -9.70 6.60
N MET A 87 -3.76 -8.56 6.14
CA MET A 87 -2.89 -8.44 4.98
C MET A 87 -1.51 -7.96 5.43
N ARG A 88 -0.49 -8.67 5.01
CA ARG A 88 0.90 -8.31 5.29
C ARG A 88 1.67 -8.17 3.99
N SER A 89 2.40 -7.08 3.87
CA SER A 89 3.33 -6.85 2.77
C SER A 89 4.70 -6.39 3.28
N THR A 90 5.71 -6.57 2.46
CA THR A 90 7.08 -6.13 2.73
C THR A 90 7.53 -5.24 1.57
N LEU A 91 7.99 -4.04 1.91
CA LEU A 91 8.45 -3.04 0.96
C LEU A 91 9.97 -2.89 1.06
N THR A 92 10.65 -2.87 -0.08
CA THR A 92 12.09 -2.67 -0.18
C THR A 92 12.44 -1.76 -1.35
N LEU A 93 13.64 -1.18 -1.31
CA LEU A 93 14.16 -0.41 -2.42
C LEU A 93 14.74 -1.33 -3.50
N HIS A 94 14.29 -1.20 -4.74
CA HIS A 94 14.80 -1.96 -5.88
C HIS A 94 15.04 -1.06 -7.10
N ARG A 95 16.30 -0.75 -7.40
CA ARG A 95 16.71 0.06 -8.57
C ARG A 95 15.96 1.39 -8.68
N GLY A 96 15.86 2.14 -7.55
CA GLY A 96 15.18 3.42 -7.49
C GLY A 96 13.65 3.36 -7.48
N ARG A 97 13.06 2.19 -7.21
CA ARG A 97 11.62 1.95 -7.10
C ARG A 97 11.29 1.28 -5.78
N ILE A 98 10.04 1.40 -5.35
CA ILE A 98 9.52 0.56 -4.27
C ILE A 98 9.12 -0.78 -4.85
N MET A 99 9.70 -1.85 -4.31
CA MET A 99 9.25 -3.21 -4.56
C MET A 99 8.44 -3.68 -3.35
N GLU A 100 7.16 -3.96 -3.58
CA GLU A 100 6.27 -4.55 -2.58
C GLU A 100 6.06 -6.03 -2.85
N ARG A 101 6.36 -6.86 -1.85
CA ARG A 101 6.03 -8.28 -1.84
C ARG A 101 4.72 -8.50 -1.09
N LEU A 102 3.72 -9.01 -1.81
CA LEU A 102 2.39 -9.28 -1.28
C LEU A 102 1.96 -10.70 -1.67
N GLY A 103 1.98 -11.63 -0.72
CA GLY A 103 1.70 -13.04 -1.00
C GLY A 103 2.58 -13.60 -2.11
N ALA A 104 1.96 -14.04 -3.21
CA ALA A 104 2.63 -14.65 -4.37
C ALA A 104 3.15 -13.62 -5.39
N VAL A 105 2.96 -12.30 -5.17
CA VAL A 105 3.34 -11.28 -6.14
C VAL A 105 4.45 -10.37 -5.63
N HIS A 106 5.27 -9.90 -6.56
CA HIS A 106 6.17 -8.76 -6.40
C HIS A 106 5.68 -7.63 -7.33
N LEU A 107 5.37 -6.50 -6.73
CA LEU A 107 4.89 -5.29 -7.39
C LEU A 107 6.02 -4.26 -7.40
N PHE A 108 6.27 -3.62 -8.54
CA PHE A 108 7.32 -2.61 -8.67
C PHE A 108 6.65 -1.28 -8.99
N PHE A 109 6.76 -0.33 -8.07
CA PHE A 109 6.11 0.97 -8.15
C PHE A 109 7.12 2.10 -8.40
N ALA A 110 6.81 2.96 -9.36
CA ALA A 110 7.31 4.32 -9.37
C ALA A 110 6.45 5.17 -8.45
N LEU A 111 7.10 6.12 -7.75
CA LEU A 111 6.42 7.07 -6.88
C LEU A 111 6.37 8.43 -7.57
N GLU A 112 5.25 9.11 -7.42
CA GLU A 112 5.03 10.47 -7.88
C GLU A 112 4.43 11.28 -6.72
N ALA A 113 4.97 12.47 -6.44
CA ALA A 113 4.44 13.38 -5.44
C ALA A 113 4.03 14.68 -6.13
N GLN A 114 2.78 15.07 -5.97
CA GLN A 114 2.24 16.30 -6.52
C GLN A 114 1.08 16.82 -5.67
N ASP A 115 1.08 18.11 -5.36
CA ASP A 115 -0.03 18.81 -4.69
C ASP A 115 -0.51 18.13 -3.39
N GLY A 116 0.42 17.62 -2.58
CA GLY A 116 0.14 16.90 -1.34
C GLY A 116 -0.21 15.42 -1.50
N LEU A 117 -0.40 14.96 -2.73
CA LEU A 117 -0.74 13.59 -3.09
C LEU A 117 0.52 12.75 -3.34
N LEU A 118 0.58 11.56 -2.74
CA LEU A 118 1.47 10.48 -3.15
C LEU A 118 0.71 9.53 -4.06
N ARG A 119 1.24 9.29 -5.25
CA ARG A 119 0.73 8.27 -6.17
C ARG A 119 1.78 7.19 -6.40
N MET A 120 1.37 5.94 -6.27
CA MET A 120 2.18 4.77 -6.59
C MET A 120 1.73 4.18 -7.92
N ARG A 121 2.56 4.28 -8.95
CA ARG A 121 2.25 3.76 -10.29
C ARG A 121 2.93 2.41 -10.52
N LEU A 122 2.13 1.36 -10.75
CA LEU A 122 2.65 0.02 -11.04
C LEU A 122 3.35 0.01 -12.41
N GLU A 123 4.64 -0.30 -12.41
CA GLU A 123 5.44 -0.40 -13.65
C GLU A 123 5.71 -1.83 -14.07
N ALA A 124 5.86 -2.74 -13.10
CA ALA A 124 6.07 -4.14 -13.37
C ALA A 124 5.48 -5.02 -12.25
N LEU A 125 5.16 -6.26 -12.60
CA LEU A 125 4.67 -7.25 -11.67
C LEU A 125 5.30 -8.60 -11.99
N ARG A 126 5.61 -9.39 -10.95
CA ARG A 126 5.94 -10.80 -11.07
C ARG A 126 4.97 -11.62 -10.21
N PHE A 127 4.44 -12.68 -10.78
CA PHE A 127 3.64 -13.67 -10.07
C PHE A 127 4.43 -14.97 -9.95
N LEU A 128 4.66 -15.43 -8.72
CA LEU A 128 5.54 -16.59 -8.44
C LEU A 128 6.92 -16.46 -9.10
N GLY A 129 7.48 -15.25 -9.17
CA GLY A 129 8.75 -14.97 -9.82
C GLY A 129 8.69 -14.79 -11.34
N ILE A 130 7.58 -15.17 -12.00
CA ILE A 130 7.40 -15.05 -13.45
C ILE A 130 6.93 -13.63 -13.80
N PRO A 131 7.60 -12.92 -14.72
CA PRO A 131 7.16 -11.59 -15.16
C PRO A 131 5.75 -11.64 -15.78
N CYS A 132 4.88 -10.72 -15.34
CA CYS A 132 3.57 -10.56 -15.92
C CYS A 132 3.68 -9.85 -17.28
N PRO A 133 3.14 -10.42 -18.36
CA PRO A 133 3.15 -9.77 -19.68
C PRO A 133 2.32 -8.47 -19.65
N ALA A 134 2.70 -7.51 -20.49
CA ALA A 134 2.12 -6.15 -20.46
C ALA A 134 0.59 -6.15 -20.66
N TRP A 135 0.06 -7.05 -21.50
CA TRP A 135 -1.36 -7.16 -21.80
C TRP A 135 -2.22 -7.72 -20.62
N LEU A 136 -1.58 -8.40 -19.66
CA LEU A 136 -2.23 -8.93 -18.45
C LEU A 136 -1.91 -8.09 -17.20
N ARG A 137 -1.07 -7.07 -17.33
CA ARG A 137 -0.66 -6.25 -16.19
C ARG A 137 -1.87 -5.54 -15.57
N PRO A 138 -2.04 -5.61 -14.25
CA PRO A 138 -3.10 -4.90 -13.56
C PRO A 138 -3.00 -3.38 -13.75
N THR A 139 -4.16 -2.74 -13.77
CA THR A 139 -4.26 -1.30 -13.47
C THR A 139 -4.35 -1.16 -11.95
N VAL A 140 -3.40 -0.47 -11.36
CA VAL A 140 -3.36 -0.21 -9.91
C VAL A 140 -3.45 1.29 -9.70
N LEU A 141 -4.46 1.72 -8.95
CA LEU A 141 -4.53 3.02 -8.32
C LEU A 141 -4.13 2.82 -6.86
N ALA A 142 -3.07 3.48 -6.43
CA ALA A 142 -2.65 3.51 -5.04
C ALA A 142 -2.24 4.94 -4.73
N GLU A 143 -3.06 5.62 -3.93
CA GLU A 143 -2.93 7.04 -3.62
C GLU A 143 -3.02 7.25 -2.12
N GLU A 144 -2.22 8.20 -1.64
CA GLU A 144 -2.23 8.66 -0.25
C GLU A 144 -2.26 10.19 -0.20
N THR A 145 -3.12 10.70 0.67
CA THR A 145 -3.27 12.15 0.92
C THR A 145 -3.28 12.43 2.42
N GLY A 146 -3.06 13.68 2.79
CA GLY A 146 -3.10 14.11 4.19
C GLY A 146 -4.21 15.14 4.42
N ASN A 147 -4.93 14.99 5.55
CA ASN A 147 -5.84 16.00 6.04
C ASN A 147 -5.70 16.12 7.57
N GLY A 148 -5.10 17.20 8.03
CA GLY A 148 -4.70 17.36 9.44
C GLY A 148 -3.75 16.22 9.85
N GLU A 149 -4.08 15.54 10.93
CA GLU A 149 -3.33 14.40 11.46
C GLU A 149 -3.77 13.05 10.88
N ARG A 150 -4.53 13.04 9.78
CA ARG A 150 -5.01 11.82 9.14
C ARG A 150 -4.33 11.57 7.81
N LEU A 151 -3.82 10.36 7.65
CA LEU A 151 -3.38 9.80 6.38
C LEU A 151 -4.56 9.09 5.72
N HIS A 152 -5.04 9.60 4.60
CA HIS A 152 -6.06 8.94 3.78
C HIS A 152 -5.38 8.09 2.72
N PHE A 153 -5.88 6.89 2.52
CA PHE A 153 -5.41 5.97 1.49
C PHE A 153 -6.55 5.47 0.61
N HIS A 154 -6.25 5.28 -0.66
CA HIS A 154 -7.16 4.69 -1.63
C HIS A 154 -6.38 3.73 -2.53
N VAL A 155 -6.72 2.46 -2.47
CA VAL A 155 -6.10 1.40 -3.27
C VAL A 155 -7.17 0.68 -4.06
N ARG A 156 -6.95 0.55 -5.37
CA ARG A 156 -7.82 -0.20 -6.29
C ARG A 156 -6.95 -0.91 -7.32
N ALA A 157 -7.10 -2.21 -7.46
CA ALA A 157 -6.37 -3.04 -8.40
C ALA A 157 -7.34 -3.88 -9.24
N SER A 158 -7.28 -3.70 -10.55
CA SER A 158 -8.09 -4.44 -11.52
C SER A 158 -7.19 -5.15 -12.53
N VAL A 159 -7.54 -6.38 -12.89
CA VAL A 159 -6.81 -7.19 -13.88
C VAL A 159 -7.67 -7.30 -15.15
N PRO A 160 -7.09 -7.12 -16.34
CA PRO A 160 -7.80 -7.35 -17.59
C PRO A 160 -8.53 -8.70 -17.57
N LEU A 161 -9.75 -8.75 -18.07
CA LEU A 161 -10.63 -9.92 -18.15
C LEU A 161 -11.14 -10.45 -16.80
N LEU A 162 -10.54 -10.13 -15.67
CA LEU A 162 -10.96 -10.59 -14.34
C LEU A 162 -11.78 -9.54 -13.57
N GLY A 163 -11.60 -8.26 -13.91
CA GLY A 163 -12.20 -7.13 -13.21
C GLY A 163 -11.45 -6.76 -11.93
N LEU A 164 -12.15 -6.22 -10.96
CA LEU A 164 -11.63 -5.82 -9.67
C LEU A 164 -11.11 -7.03 -8.89
N VAL A 165 -9.89 -6.93 -8.38
CA VAL A 165 -9.24 -7.96 -7.55
C VAL A 165 -9.11 -7.49 -6.10
N ALA A 166 -8.79 -6.22 -5.89
CA ALA A 166 -8.68 -5.64 -4.56
C ALA A 166 -9.07 -4.17 -4.61
N ALA A 167 -9.91 -3.73 -3.67
CA ALA A 167 -10.14 -2.32 -3.42
C ALA A 167 -10.39 -2.09 -1.93
N TYR A 168 -9.73 -1.06 -1.41
CA TYR A 168 -9.95 -0.56 -0.06
C TYR A 168 -9.56 0.90 0.02
N ARG A 169 -10.31 1.63 0.84
CA ARG A 169 -10.06 3.05 1.13
C ARG A 169 -10.31 3.32 2.60
N GLY A 170 -9.70 4.35 3.12
CA GLY A 170 -9.88 4.72 4.51
C GLY A 170 -8.88 5.74 4.96
N TYR A 171 -8.67 5.80 6.28
CA TYR A 171 -7.66 6.66 6.86
C TYR A 171 -6.97 5.98 8.05
N LEU A 172 -5.77 6.44 8.37
CA LEU A 172 -5.07 6.18 9.62
C LEU A 172 -4.96 7.51 10.39
N ASP A 173 -5.26 7.48 11.66
CA ASP A 173 -5.14 8.62 12.57
C ASP A 173 -3.75 8.59 13.20
N LEU A 174 -2.89 9.55 12.85
CA LEU A 174 -1.52 9.61 13.31
C LEU A 174 -1.39 10.01 14.78
N THR A 175 -2.46 10.55 15.38
CA THR A 175 -2.50 10.85 16.83
C THR A 175 -2.58 9.58 17.67
N THR A 176 -2.98 8.45 17.08
CA THR A 176 -3.09 7.16 17.76
C THR A 176 -1.78 6.37 17.80
N LEU A 177 -0.65 7.01 17.46
CA LEU A 177 0.66 6.38 17.38
C LEU A 177 1.08 5.76 18.69
N GLU A 178 1.29 4.44 18.66
CA GLU A 178 1.84 3.64 19.75
C GLU A 178 3.18 3.03 19.31
N LEU A 179 4.20 3.16 20.14
CA LEU A 179 5.46 2.44 19.97
C LEU A 179 5.30 1.00 20.49
N ALA A 180 5.66 0.01 19.66
CA ALA A 180 5.45 -1.42 19.94
C ALA A 180 6.77 -2.18 20.15
#